data_b5fd90ea4c5dc625e7ba00ee4cb17e50
#
_entry.id   b5fd90ea4c5dc625e7ba00ee4cb17e50
#
_cell.length_a   1.000
_cell.length_b   1.000
_cell.length_c   1.000
_cell.angle_alpha   90.00
_cell.angle_beta   90.00
_cell.angle_gamma   90.00
#
_symmetry.space_group_name_H-M   'P 1'
#
loop_
_entity.id
_entity.type
_entity.pdbx_description
1 polymer ?
#
loop_
_entity_poly.entity_id
_entity_poly.type
_entity_poly.pdbx_seq_one_letter_code
_entity_poly.pdbx_strand_id
1 'polypeptide(L)'
;MRWLIATSALAGAILAVAAQPAGATNECHGLQVCVRVAGPWVVVPPALGTPRQRVDFQLSCPRGYAIGGLDAELSDRAIDIGFVGKLGSPIGPGVTALRSALFGAAYVGASARAPSFRPHLGCIPMAGGGSGPVPYRRAGAVGAAFPPGEPTVRRVRTIRLQAGTVRVVAACGAGERLLWGWHAIGFYTASPPSAALIQSVGTTRTLRSGGVLVTVRGGAELSSVRAIVQVGAVCAGGK
;
A
#
# COMPACT_ATOMS: atom_id res chain seq x y z
N MET A 1 39.90 -15.25 67.87
CA MET A 1 38.72 -14.56 67.33
C MET A 1 38.91 -14.34 65.83
N ARG A 2 38.31 -15.17 64.98
CA ARG A 2 38.39 -15.10 63.51
C ARG A 2 37.04 -14.60 62.99
N TRP A 3 37.09 -13.44 62.34
CA TRP A 3 35.92 -12.87 61.67
C TRP A 3 35.86 -13.40 60.24
N LEU A 4 34.80 -14.12 59.89
CA LEU A 4 34.46 -14.55 58.55
C LEU A 4 33.64 -13.46 57.90
N ILE A 5 34.18 -12.84 56.82
CA ILE A 5 33.47 -11.91 55.98
C ILE A 5 32.83 -12.72 54.88
N ALA A 6 31.48 -12.80 54.92
CA ALA A 6 30.67 -13.40 53.83
C ALA A 6 30.42 -12.35 52.74
N THR A 7 30.99 -12.55 51.58
CA THR A 7 30.71 -11.77 50.38
C THR A 7 29.53 -12.35 49.64
N SER A 8 28.41 -11.66 49.69
CA SER A 8 27.19 -12.00 48.92
C SER A 8 27.38 -11.52 47.48
N ALA A 9 27.52 -12.45 46.54
CA ALA A 9 27.49 -12.17 45.10
C ALA A 9 26.06 -11.97 44.65
N LEU A 10 25.68 -10.73 44.29
CA LEU A 10 24.42 -10.41 43.64
C LEU A 10 24.54 -10.79 42.16
N ALA A 11 23.95 -11.91 41.77
CA ALA A 11 23.79 -12.28 40.36
C ALA A 11 22.68 -11.43 39.76
N GLY A 12 23.05 -10.40 38.99
CA GLY A 12 22.13 -9.61 38.18
C GLY A 12 21.63 -10.41 36.98
N ALA A 13 20.37 -10.87 37.03
CA ALA A 13 19.70 -11.46 35.88
C ALA A 13 19.43 -10.36 34.85
N ILE A 14 20.21 -10.31 33.78
CA ILE A 14 19.92 -9.50 32.60
C ILE A 14 18.76 -10.17 31.88
N LEU A 15 17.55 -9.64 32.06
CA LEU A 15 16.38 -9.96 31.22
C LEU A 15 16.67 -9.42 29.82
N ALA A 16 17.17 -10.28 28.95
CA ALA A 16 17.16 -10.02 27.51
C ALA A 16 15.69 -9.97 27.05
N VAL A 17 15.15 -8.78 26.92
CA VAL A 17 13.89 -8.55 26.21
C VAL A 17 14.16 -8.94 24.76
N ALA A 18 13.80 -10.18 24.41
CA ALA A 18 13.75 -10.61 23.03
C ALA A 18 12.77 -9.68 22.31
N ALA A 19 13.31 -8.79 21.48
CA ALA A 19 12.50 -8.02 20.55
C ALA A 19 11.72 -9.04 19.72
N GLN A 20 10.41 -9.13 19.94
CA GLN A 20 9.57 -9.96 19.12
C GLN A 20 9.74 -9.48 17.68
N PRO A 21 10.06 -10.36 16.73
CA PRO A 21 10.08 -9.97 15.33
C PRO A 21 8.73 -9.39 15.01
N ALA A 22 8.72 -8.16 14.46
CA ALA A 22 7.53 -7.53 13.88
C ALA A 22 6.83 -8.61 13.05
N GLY A 23 5.53 -8.84 13.33
CA GLY A 23 4.78 -10.00 12.90
C GLY A 23 5.12 -10.41 11.47
N ALA A 24 5.51 -11.66 11.29
CA ALA A 24 5.92 -12.19 10.00
C ALA A 24 4.73 -12.05 9.05
N THR A 25 4.86 -11.20 8.05
CA THR A 25 3.87 -11.05 6.99
C THR A 25 3.82 -12.31 6.14
N ASN A 26 2.61 -12.71 5.70
CA ASN A 26 2.34 -14.02 5.09
C ASN A 26 2.28 -13.99 3.56
N GLU A 27 2.67 -12.89 2.92
CA GLU A 27 2.57 -12.69 1.47
C GLU A 27 3.31 -13.75 0.63
N CYS A 28 4.31 -14.41 1.22
CA CYS A 28 5.07 -15.48 0.58
C CYS A 28 4.73 -16.89 1.11
N HIS A 29 3.75 -17.02 1.99
CA HIS A 29 3.42 -18.31 2.58
C HIS A 29 2.95 -19.31 1.50
N GLY A 30 3.55 -20.51 1.49
CA GLY A 30 3.24 -21.55 0.52
C GLY A 30 3.84 -21.38 -0.88
N LEU A 31 4.57 -20.30 -1.14
CA LEU A 31 5.23 -20.06 -2.41
C LEU A 31 6.68 -20.57 -2.37
N GLN A 32 7.06 -21.42 -3.35
CA GLN A 32 8.42 -21.96 -3.45
C GLN A 32 9.45 -20.89 -3.83
N VAL A 33 9.06 -19.96 -4.70
CA VAL A 33 9.87 -18.82 -5.12
C VAL A 33 9.04 -17.57 -4.91
N CYS A 34 9.52 -16.67 -4.05
CA CYS A 34 8.82 -15.45 -3.72
C CYS A 34 9.78 -14.31 -3.44
N VAL A 35 9.56 -13.18 -4.11
CA VAL A 35 10.22 -11.91 -3.82
C VAL A 35 9.26 -11.05 -3.04
N ARG A 36 9.64 -10.70 -1.81
CA ARG A 36 8.84 -9.81 -0.95
C ARG A 36 8.99 -8.37 -1.40
N VAL A 37 7.88 -7.67 -1.55
CA VAL A 37 7.83 -6.24 -1.86
C VAL A 37 7.00 -5.55 -0.78
N ALA A 38 7.66 -4.77 0.05
CA ALA A 38 7.01 -3.93 1.06
C ALA A 38 6.80 -2.51 0.52
N GLY A 39 5.60 -2.00 0.69
CA GLY A 39 5.28 -0.60 0.43
C GLY A 39 5.69 0.34 1.56
N PRO A 40 5.34 1.62 1.47
CA PRO A 40 5.46 2.56 2.57
C PRO A 40 4.37 2.34 3.61
N TRP A 41 4.52 2.90 4.80
CA TRP A 41 3.42 3.10 5.73
C TRP A 41 2.47 4.15 5.16
N VAL A 42 1.29 3.74 4.75
CA VAL A 42 0.25 4.57 4.14
C VAL A 42 -0.67 5.11 5.23
N VAL A 43 -0.81 6.41 5.30
CA VAL A 43 -1.66 7.08 6.30
C VAL A 43 -3.13 6.86 5.97
N VAL A 44 -3.89 6.37 6.95
CA VAL A 44 -5.34 6.21 6.86
C VAL A 44 -5.99 7.43 7.52
N PRO A 45 -6.94 8.12 6.86
CA PRO A 45 -7.65 9.22 7.48
C PRO A 45 -8.34 8.79 8.78
N PRO A 46 -8.36 9.63 9.83
CA PRO A 46 -9.08 9.32 11.07
C PRO A 46 -10.58 9.18 10.80
N ALA A 47 -11.29 8.48 11.67
CA ALA A 47 -12.72 8.22 11.54
C ALA A 47 -13.57 9.46 11.92
N LEU A 48 -13.35 10.57 11.22
CA LEU A 48 -14.12 11.81 11.41
C LEU A 48 -15.24 11.88 10.36
N GLY A 49 -16.48 11.74 10.81
CA GLY A 49 -17.68 11.91 9.97
C GLY A 49 -18.17 10.64 9.24
N THR A 50 -19.34 10.78 8.64
CA THR A 50 -19.96 9.77 7.75
C THR A 50 -20.17 10.38 6.36
N PRO A 51 -19.80 9.69 5.25
CA PRO A 51 -19.19 8.36 5.20
C PRO A 51 -17.72 8.37 5.62
N ARG A 52 -17.24 7.24 6.14
CA ARG A 52 -15.84 7.06 6.53
C ARG A 52 -14.91 7.28 5.35
N GLN A 53 -13.87 8.04 5.57
CA GLN A 53 -12.89 8.31 4.53
C GLN A 53 -12.04 7.05 4.29
N ARG A 54 -11.94 6.65 3.03
CA ARG A 54 -11.10 5.55 2.58
C ARG A 54 -9.86 6.10 1.89
N VAL A 55 -8.73 5.46 2.13
CA VAL A 55 -7.49 5.66 1.38
C VAL A 55 -7.21 4.43 0.53
N ASP A 56 -6.71 4.65 -0.68
CA ASP A 56 -6.29 3.59 -1.58
C ASP A 56 -4.84 3.79 -1.97
N PHE A 57 -4.12 2.67 -2.08
CA PHE A 57 -2.71 2.65 -2.46
C PHE A 57 -2.41 1.48 -3.38
N GLN A 58 -1.77 1.74 -4.50
CA GLN A 58 -1.36 0.70 -5.44
C GLN A 58 0.10 0.33 -5.19
N LEU A 59 0.35 -0.96 -4.93
CA LEU A 59 1.68 -1.55 -4.87
C LEU A 59 1.88 -2.48 -6.06
N SER A 60 3.11 -2.57 -6.56
CA SER A 60 3.41 -3.37 -7.76
C SER A 60 4.63 -4.24 -7.54
N CYS A 61 4.57 -5.46 -8.06
CA CYS A 61 5.72 -6.32 -8.21
C CYS A 61 6.73 -5.75 -9.23
N PRO A 62 8.00 -6.14 -9.17
CA PRO A 62 8.99 -5.81 -10.19
C PRO A 62 8.57 -6.29 -11.60
N ARG A 63 9.21 -5.76 -12.63
CA ARG A 63 8.99 -6.25 -14.00
C ARG A 63 9.36 -7.73 -14.08
N GLY A 64 8.57 -8.52 -14.80
CA GLY A 64 8.76 -9.98 -14.92
C GLY A 64 8.18 -10.79 -13.77
N TYR A 65 7.47 -10.13 -12.81
CA TYR A 65 6.83 -10.81 -11.70
C TYR A 65 5.32 -10.52 -11.67
N ALA A 66 4.56 -11.51 -11.22
CA ALA A 66 3.14 -11.41 -10.90
C ALA A 66 2.93 -11.53 -9.40
N ILE A 67 1.77 -11.09 -8.94
CA ILE A 67 1.37 -11.23 -7.53
C ILE A 67 1.02 -12.69 -7.26
N GLY A 68 1.70 -13.29 -6.29
CA GLY A 68 1.41 -14.62 -5.75
C GLY A 68 0.79 -14.58 -4.35
N GLY A 69 0.95 -13.47 -3.64
CA GLY A 69 0.37 -13.28 -2.30
C GLY A 69 0.25 -11.82 -1.91
N LEU A 70 -0.63 -11.56 -0.96
CA LEU A 70 -0.99 -10.22 -0.47
C LEU A 70 -1.05 -10.26 1.06
N ASP A 71 -0.49 -9.23 1.70
CA ASP A 71 -0.60 -9.02 3.13
C ASP A 71 -0.47 -7.53 3.49
N ALA A 72 -0.71 -7.18 4.74
CA ALA A 72 -0.50 -5.83 5.23
C ALA A 72 -0.18 -5.81 6.73
N GLU A 73 0.81 -5.01 7.10
CA GLU A 73 1.03 -4.62 8.49
C GLU A 73 0.10 -3.47 8.86
N LEU A 74 -0.49 -3.51 10.05
CA LEU A 74 -1.41 -2.49 10.55
C LEU A 74 -0.84 -1.85 11.81
N SER A 75 -0.81 -0.52 11.88
CA SER A 75 -0.44 0.21 13.11
C SER A 75 -1.55 0.20 14.16
N ASP A 76 -2.77 -0.11 13.76
CA ASP A 76 -3.96 -0.18 14.60
C ASP A 76 -4.89 -1.28 14.08
N ARG A 77 -5.38 -2.14 14.97
CA ARG A 77 -6.29 -3.25 14.62
C ARG A 77 -7.67 -2.80 14.12
N ALA A 78 -8.04 -1.54 14.38
CA ALA A 78 -9.28 -0.97 13.90
C ALA A 78 -9.18 -0.42 12.46
N ILE A 79 -8.10 -0.73 11.72
CA ILE A 79 -8.03 -0.49 10.29
C ILE A 79 -8.74 -1.64 9.58
N ASP A 80 -9.84 -1.32 8.88
CA ASP A 80 -10.48 -2.22 7.94
C ASP A 80 -9.74 -2.12 6.60
N ILE A 81 -9.11 -3.21 6.17
CA ILE A 81 -8.33 -3.26 4.94
C ILE A 81 -8.93 -4.27 3.97
N GLY A 82 -9.06 -3.85 2.72
CA GLY A 82 -9.52 -4.70 1.63
C GLY A 82 -8.58 -4.60 0.44
N PHE A 83 -8.59 -5.66 -0.36
CA PHE A 83 -7.82 -5.72 -1.60
C PHE A 83 -8.79 -5.65 -2.78
N VAL A 84 -8.64 -4.64 -3.60
CA VAL A 84 -9.40 -4.55 -4.84
C VAL A 84 -8.52 -5.04 -5.98
N GLY A 85 -8.75 -6.30 -6.37
CA GLY A 85 -7.92 -7.04 -7.33
C GLY A 85 -8.37 -6.95 -8.78
N LYS A 86 -9.21 -5.98 -9.19
CA LYS A 86 -9.49 -5.80 -10.63
C LYS A 86 -8.42 -4.93 -11.25
N LEU A 87 -7.36 -5.56 -11.67
CA LEU A 87 -6.14 -4.93 -12.15
C LEU A 87 -5.85 -5.48 -13.54
N GLY A 88 -6.30 -4.79 -14.56
CA GLY A 88 -6.19 -5.21 -15.94
C GLY A 88 -7.26 -6.21 -16.35
N SER A 89 -7.19 -6.71 -17.57
CA SER A 89 -8.14 -7.71 -18.07
C SER A 89 -8.02 -8.98 -17.25
N PRO A 90 -9.11 -9.50 -16.68
CA PRO A 90 -9.07 -10.76 -15.96
C PRO A 90 -8.65 -11.86 -16.94
N ILE A 91 -7.69 -12.69 -16.53
CA ILE A 91 -7.28 -13.87 -17.33
C ILE A 91 -8.35 -14.96 -17.25
N GLY A 92 -9.19 -14.91 -16.23
CA GLY A 92 -10.34 -15.76 -15.99
C GLY A 92 -11.05 -15.34 -14.72
N PRO A 93 -12.22 -15.90 -14.40
CA PRO A 93 -12.91 -15.59 -13.17
C PRO A 93 -12.02 -15.86 -11.95
N GLY A 94 -11.72 -14.84 -11.17
CA GLY A 94 -10.94 -14.94 -9.95
C GLY A 94 -9.42 -15.09 -10.11
N VAL A 95 -8.89 -15.14 -11.34
CA VAL A 95 -7.44 -15.22 -11.58
C VAL A 95 -6.98 -13.97 -12.34
N THR A 96 -6.13 -13.21 -11.69
CA THR A 96 -5.47 -12.05 -12.31
C THR A 96 -3.97 -12.32 -12.33
N ALA A 97 -3.36 -12.45 -13.51
CA ALA A 97 -1.90 -12.45 -13.67
C ALA A 97 -1.35 -11.05 -13.57
N LEU A 98 -1.63 -10.35 -12.48
CA LEU A 98 -1.33 -8.93 -12.39
C LEU A 98 -0.13 -8.64 -11.54
N ARG A 99 0.56 -7.62 -12.00
CA ARG A 99 1.75 -7.10 -11.34
C ARG A 99 1.44 -6.13 -10.21
N SER A 100 0.22 -5.62 -10.12
CA SER A 100 -0.14 -4.56 -9.17
C SER A 100 -1.42 -4.88 -8.42
N ALA A 101 -1.45 -4.60 -7.12
CA ALA A 101 -2.64 -4.67 -6.27
C ALA A 101 -3.01 -3.28 -5.74
N LEU A 102 -4.30 -3.02 -5.62
CA LEU A 102 -4.84 -1.86 -4.92
C LEU A 102 -5.27 -2.27 -3.52
N PHE A 103 -4.64 -1.70 -2.55
CA PHE A 103 -5.00 -1.83 -1.14
C PHE A 103 -5.91 -0.67 -0.79
N GLY A 104 -7.05 -0.95 -0.17
CA GLY A 104 -7.96 0.07 0.28
C GLY A 104 -8.20 -0.06 1.76
N ALA A 105 -8.03 1.01 2.53
CA ALA A 105 -8.17 1.00 3.97
C ALA A 105 -9.08 2.11 4.47
N ALA A 106 -9.86 1.80 5.52
CA ALA A 106 -10.66 2.75 6.27
C ALA A 106 -10.44 2.53 7.76
N TYR A 107 -10.44 3.59 8.54
CA TYR A 107 -10.34 3.49 9.98
C TYR A 107 -11.72 3.39 10.61
N VAL A 108 -11.97 2.34 11.41
CA VAL A 108 -13.26 2.11 12.07
C VAL A 108 -13.20 2.35 13.59
N GLY A 109 -12.01 2.68 14.11
CA GLY A 109 -11.80 2.99 15.52
C GLY A 109 -12.23 4.41 15.90
N ALA A 110 -12.07 4.74 17.18
CA ALA A 110 -12.45 6.03 17.76
C ALA A 110 -11.27 6.99 17.97
N SER A 111 -10.03 6.60 17.63
CA SER A 111 -8.86 7.44 17.83
C SER A 111 -8.85 8.66 16.91
N ALA A 112 -8.50 9.82 17.46
CA ALA A 112 -8.24 11.02 16.67
C ALA A 112 -6.89 10.98 15.92
N ARG A 113 -6.00 10.01 16.25
CA ARG A 113 -4.72 9.83 15.56
C ARG A 113 -4.97 9.11 14.25
N ALA A 114 -4.37 9.60 13.19
CA ALA A 114 -4.38 8.93 11.91
C ALA A 114 -3.51 7.66 12.00
N PRO A 115 -4.09 6.45 11.87
CA PRO A 115 -3.33 5.22 11.81
C PRO A 115 -2.70 5.05 10.44
N SER A 116 -1.90 3.98 10.27
CA SER A 116 -1.26 3.66 9.00
C SER A 116 -1.22 2.16 8.76
N PHE A 117 -1.21 1.76 7.50
CA PHE A 117 -0.95 0.38 7.11
C PHE A 117 0.24 0.32 6.16
N ARG A 118 0.91 -0.82 6.12
CA ARG A 118 2.02 -1.09 5.21
C ARG A 118 1.66 -2.26 4.31
N PRO A 119 1.43 -2.03 3.00
CA PRO A 119 1.07 -3.10 2.07
C PRO A 119 2.26 -3.96 1.72
N HIS A 120 2.04 -5.26 1.57
CA HIS A 120 3.02 -6.27 1.18
C HIS A 120 2.55 -7.09 -0.02
N LEU A 121 3.46 -7.39 -0.93
CA LEU A 121 3.25 -8.31 -2.05
C LEU A 121 4.27 -9.43 -2.00
N GLY A 122 3.80 -10.66 -2.13
CA GLY A 122 4.61 -11.79 -2.51
C GLY A 122 4.61 -11.89 -4.03
N CYS A 123 5.76 -11.71 -4.66
CA CYS A 123 5.91 -11.65 -6.10
C CYS A 123 6.56 -12.94 -6.62
N ILE A 124 5.90 -13.60 -7.54
CA ILE A 124 6.39 -14.82 -8.20
C ILE A 124 6.85 -14.51 -9.63
N PRO A 125 7.93 -15.15 -10.13
CA PRO A 125 8.37 -14.93 -11.50
C PRO A 125 7.28 -15.36 -12.49
N MET A 126 7.03 -14.52 -13.50
CA MET A 126 6.23 -14.92 -14.65
C MET A 126 7.10 -15.74 -15.60
N ALA A 127 6.55 -16.83 -16.16
CA ALA A 127 7.25 -17.69 -17.12
C ALA A 127 8.55 -18.35 -16.58
N GLY A 128 8.49 -19.04 -15.44
CA GLY A 128 9.62 -19.87 -14.98
C GLY A 128 10.93 -19.13 -14.74
N GLY A 129 10.88 -17.82 -14.49
CA GLY A 129 12.05 -16.95 -14.32
C GLY A 129 12.54 -16.30 -15.61
N GLY A 130 11.90 -16.56 -16.74
CA GLY A 130 12.18 -15.87 -18.00
C GLY A 130 11.50 -14.50 -18.08
N SER A 131 12.00 -13.62 -18.92
CA SER A 131 11.47 -12.28 -19.14
C SER A 131 10.21 -12.20 -20.02
N GLY A 132 9.68 -13.35 -20.47
CA GLY A 132 8.50 -13.43 -21.32
C GLY A 132 7.20 -13.59 -20.54
N PRO A 133 6.06 -13.17 -21.12
CA PRO A 133 4.76 -13.50 -20.55
C PRO A 133 4.58 -15.03 -20.55
N VAL A 134 4.01 -15.58 -19.47
CA VAL A 134 3.57 -16.98 -19.48
C VAL A 134 2.60 -17.13 -20.63
N PRO A 135 2.85 -18.07 -21.58
CA PRO A 135 1.90 -18.30 -22.64
C PRO A 135 0.57 -18.73 -22.00
N TYR A 136 -0.37 -17.82 -22.01
CA TYR A 136 -1.71 -18.05 -21.53
C TYR A 136 -2.40 -19.03 -22.49
N ARG A 137 -2.59 -20.27 -22.07
CA ARG A 137 -3.60 -21.11 -22.70
C ARG A 137 -4.95 -20.50 -22.35
N ARG A 138 -5.65 -19.95 -23.33
CA ARG A 138 -7.08 -19.66 -23.19
C ARG A 138 -7.73 -20.96 -22.71
N ALA A 139 -8.03 -21.06 -21.42
CA ALA A 139 -9.06 -21.98 -20.98
C ALA A 139 -10.30 -21.60 -21.80
N GLY A 140 -10.91 -22.57 -22.47
CA GLY A 140 -11.97 -22.35 -23.45
C GLY A 140 -12.95 -21.32 -22.94
N ALA A 141 -13.47 -20.49 -23.82
CA ALA A 141 -14.26 -19.29 -23.52
C ALA A 141 -15.25 -19.55 -22.39
N VAL A 142 -14.86 -19.25 -21.18
CA VAL A 142 -15.79 -19.08 -20.07
C VAL A 142 -16.53 -17.81 -20.43
N GLY A 143 -17.80 -17.93 -20.78
CA GLY A 143 -18.65 -16.81 -21.15
C GLY A 143 -18.45 -15.69 -20.15
N ALA A 144 -18.34 -14.45 -20.62
CA ALA A 144 -18.06 -13.30 -19.79
C ALA A 144 -19.02 -13.26 -18.59
N ALA A 145 -18.53 -13.63 -17.42
CA ALA A 145 -19.29 -13.61 -16.18
C ALA A 145 -19.55 -12.18 -15.68
N PHE A 146 -19.11 -11.17 -16.46
CA PHE A 146 -19.30 -9.76 -16.18
C PHE A 146 -20.19 -9.14 -17.26
N PRO A 147 -21.16 -8.32 -16.87
CA PRO A 147 -21.91 -7.54 -17.84
C PRO A 147 -20.92 -6.74 -18.71
N PRO A 148 -21.20 -6.59 -20.01
CA PRO A 148 -20.39 -5.77 -20.88
C PRO A 148 -20.36 -4.36 -20.29
N GLY A 149 -19.25 -3.98 -19.70
CA GLY A 149 -18.99 -2.65 -19.15
C GLY A 149 -17.90 -1.98 -19.93
N GLU A 150 -17.93 -0.69 -20.00
CA GLU A 150 -16.80 0.08 -20.53
C GLU A 150 -15.52 -0.33 -19.79
N PRO A 151 -14.42 -0.65 -20.49
CA PRO A 151 -13.18 -1.00 -19.84
C PRO A 151 -12.71 0.17 -18.97
N THR A 152 -12.37 -0.13 -17.72
CA THR A 152 -11.81 0.87 -16.83
C THR A 152 -10.28 0.79 -16.83
N VAL A 153 -9.64 1.93 -16.93
CA VAL A 153 -8.19 2.06 -16.88
C VAL A 153 -7.81 2.80 -15.59
N ARG A 154 -6.83 2.25 -14.88
CA ARG A 154 -6.26 2.91 -13.70
C ARG A 154 -4.97 3.63 -14.08
N ARG A 155 -4.93 4.93 -13.79
CA ARG A 155 -3.77 5.78 -14.03
C ARG A 155 -3.23 6.26 -12.68
N VAL A 156 -1.98 5.89 -12.38
CA VAL A 156 -1.36 6.17 -11.08
C VAL A 156 -0.06 6.94 -11.29
N ARG A 157 0.11 8.00 -10.52
CA ARG A 157 1.38 8.74 -10.41
C ARG A 157 1.86 8.71 -8.97
N THR A 158 3.13 8.37 -8.81
CA THR A 158 3.79 8.39 -7.50
C THR A 158 4.98 9.32 -7.59
N ILE A 159 5.06 10.27 -6.68
CA ILE A 159 6.21 11.18 -6.60
C ILE A 159 6.79 11.17 -5.18
N ARG A 160 8.09 11.45 -5.08
CA ARG A 160 8.76 11.68 -3.81
C ARG A 160 8.36 13.06 -3.28
N LEU A 161 8.01 13.10 -1.98
CA LEU A 161 7.73 14.34 -1.27
C LEU A 161 9.03 14.91 -0.70
N GLN A 162 9.09 16.23 -0.70
CA GLN A 162 10.13 17.05 -0.08
C GLN A 162 9.46 18.22 0.64
N ALA A 163 10.22 18.98 1.42
CA ALA A 163 9.75 20.22 1.99
C ALA A 163 9.31 21.19 0.87
N GLY A 164 8.21 21.90 1.10
CA GLY A 164 7.62 22.82 0.13
C GLY A 164 6.28 22.35 -0.44
N THR A 165 5.84 22.97 -1.53
CA THR A 165 4.55 22.67 -2.15
C THR A 165 4.74 22.03 -3.51
N VAL A 166 4.04 20.91 -3.75
CA VAL A 166 4.03 20.21 -5.03
C VAL A 166 2.60 19.94 -5.49
N ARG A 167 2.39 19.95 -6.80
CA ARG A 167 1.12 19.59 -7.44
C ARG A 167 1.30 18.34 -8.28
N VAL A 168 0.41 17.37 -8.09
CA VAL A 168 0.42 16.09 -8.82
C VAL A 168 -0.92 15.89 -9.49
N VAL A 169 -0.88 15.50 -10.76
CA VAL A 169 -2.09 15.22 -11.55
C VAL A 169 -2.04 13.77 -12.02
N ALA A 170 -3.13 13.03 -11.78
CA ALA A 170 -3.45 11.80 -12.48
C ALA A 170 -4.60 12.08 -13.45
N ALA A 171 -4.30 12.12 -14.74
CA ALA A 171 -5.25 12.48 -15.79
C ALA A 171 -5.74 11.27 -16.56
N CYS A 172 -7.02 11.28 -16.95
CA CYS A 172 -7.60 10.36 -17.90
C CYS A 172 -7.09 10.65 -19.32
N GLY A 173 -7.12 9.66 -20.19
CA GLY A 173 -6.78 9.81 -21.60
C GLY A 173 -7.84 10.57 -22.39
N ALA A 174 -7.53 10.83 -23.66
CA ALA A 174 -8.51 11.44 -24.56
C ALA A 174 -9.72 10.53 -24.74
N GLY A 175 -10.94 11.08 -24.63
CA GLY A 175 -12.18 10.33 -24.69
C GLY A 175 -12.55 9.52 -23.45
N GLU A 176 -11.66 9.47 -22.44
CA GLU A 176 -11.96 8.86 -21.16
C GLU A 176 -12.60 9.87 -20.20
N ARG A 177 -13.46 9.38 -19.29
CA ARG A 177 -14.04 10.16 -18.20
C ARG A 177 -13.57 9.64 -16.86
N LEU A 178 -13.37 10.52 -15.90
CA LEU A 178 -13.03 10.16 -14.53
C LEU A 178 -14.26 9.52 -13.85
N LEU A 179 -14.11 8.29 -13.38
CA LEU A 179 -15.13 7.63 -12.54
C LEU A 179 -14.83 7.85 -11.07
N TRP A 180 -13.58 7.75 -10.70
CA TRP A 180 -13.13 7.84 -9.31
C TRP A 180 -11.67 8.21 -9.21
N GLY A 181 -11.30 8.88 -8.11
CA GLY A 181 -9.93 9.27 -7.88
C GLY A 181 -9.55 9.30 -6.42
N TRP A 182 -8.30 9.00 -6.14
CA TRP A 182 -7.76 8.97 -4.78
C TRP A 182 -6.39 9.61 -4.68
N HIS A 183 -5.94 9.83 -3.45
CA HIS A 183 -4.54 10.07 -3.14
C HIS A 183 -4.18 9.38 -1.84
N ALA A 184 -2.90 9.06 -1.69
CA ALA A 184 -2.34 8.47 -0.48
C ALA A 184 -0.99 9.08 -0.18
N ILE A 185 -0.71 9.31 1.10
CA ILE A 185 0.61 9.69 1.60
C ILE A 185 1.24 8.46 2.24
N GLY A 186 2.49 8.19 1.89
CA GLY A 186 3.23 7.05 2.41
C GLY A 186 4.63 7.42 2.86
N PHE A 187 5.08 6.80 3.94
CA PHE A 187 6.39 7.01 4.56
C PHE A 187 7.18 5.71 4.58
N TYR A 188 8.42 5.72 4.08
CA TYR A 188 9.34 4.59 4.15
C TYR A 188 10.13 4.66 5.45
N THR A 189 9.50 4.24 6.54
CA THR A 189 10.07 4.15 7.89
C THR A 189 10.06 2.70 8.37
N ALA A 190 10.95 2.34 9.28
CA ALA A 190 10.99 0.97 9.84
C ALA A 190 9.71 0.68 10.65
N SER A 191 9.22 1.66 11.41
CA SER A 191 8.00 1.59 12.21
C SER A 191 6.94 2.53 11.64
N PRO A 192 5.67 2.45 12.06
CA PRO A 192 4.63 3.41 11.70
C PRO A 192 5.08 4.85 11.93
N PRO A 193 4.75 5.80 11.03
CA PRO A 193 5.17 7.19 11.15
C PRO A 193 4.61 7.85 12.42
N SER A 194 5.39 8.71 13.02
CA SER A 194 4.96 9.49 14.19
C SER A 194 3.84 10.47 13.82
N ALA A 195 3.04 10.88 14.81
CA ALA A 195 1.99 11.88 14.59
C ALA A 195 2.57 13.20 14.06
N ALA A 196 3.73 13.63 14.54
CA ALA A 196 4.40 14.83 14.05
C ALA A 196 4.76 14.73 12.56
N LEU A 197 5.29 13.57 12.13
CA LEU A 197 5.62 13.33 10.73
C LEU A 197 4.37 13.31 9.84
N ILE A 198 3.27 12.72 10.30
CA ILE A 198 2.00 12.73 9.57
C ILE A 198 1.46 14.15 9.43
N GLN A 199 1.48 14.93 10.52
CA GLN A 199 0.99 16.31 10.55
C GLN A 199 1.86 17.29 9.73
N SER A 200 3.12 16.94 9.47
CA SER A 200 3.99 17.74 8.60
C SER A 200 3.57 17.73 7.13
N VAL A 201 2.59 16.90 6.75
CA VAL A 201 2.11 16.81 5.36
C VAL A 201 0.65 17.24 5.27
N GLY A 202 0.40 18.35 4.62
CA GLY A 202 -0.95 18.81 4.28
C GLY A 202 -1.32 18.46 2.84
N THR A 203 -2.56 18.02 2.61
CA THR A 203 -3.04 17.67 1.26
C THR A 203 -4.37 18.33 0.94
N THR A 204 -4.54 18.74 -0.32
CA THR A 204 -5.82 19.18 -0.87
C THR A 204 -6.05 18.46 -2.17
N ARG A 205 -7.20 17.80 -2.32
CA ARG A 205 -7.60 17.05 -3.51
C ARG A 205 -8.74 17.76 -4.24
N THR A 206 -8.60 17.93 -5.54
CA THR A 206 -9.65 18.44 -6.42
C THR A 206 -9.92 17.43 -7.53
N LEU A 207 -11.18 17.03 -7.67
CA LEU A 207 -11.65 16.19 -8.78
C LEU A 207 -12.08 17.09 -9.93
N ARG A 208 -11.66 16.76 -11.15
CA ARG A 208 -12.06 17.41 -12.40
C ARG A 208 -12.57 16.35 -13.36
N SER A 209 -13.33 16.74 -14.38
CA SER A 209 -13.86 15.79 -15.37
C SER A 209 -12.81 14.90 -16.01
N GLY A 210 -11.61 15.39 -16.21
CA GLY A 210 -10.48 14.67 -16.83
C GLY A 210 -9.43 14.13 -15.88
N GLY A 211 -9.62 14.17 -14.55
CA GLY A 211 -8.61 13.64 -13.64
C GLY A 211 -8.64 14.18 -12.21
N VAL A 212 -7.60 13.85 -11.49
CA VAL A 212 -7.42 14.19 -10.07
C VAL A 212 -6.21 15.09 -9.92
N LEU A 213 -6.39 16.27 -9.34
CA LEU A 213 -5.32 17.17 -8.93
C LEU A 213 -5.14 17.09 -7.41
N VAL A 214 -3.93 16.86 -6.97
CA VAL A 214 -3.57 16.91 -5.55
C VAL A 214 -2.46 17.93 -5.35
N THR A 215 -2.68 18.85 -4.43
CA THR A 215 -1.66 19.77 -3.94
C THR A 215 -1.19 19.25 -2.58
N VAL A 216 0.12 19.06 -2.43
CA VAL A 216 0.74 18.58 -1.20
C VAL A 216 1.68 19.64 -0.68
N ARG A 217 1.60 19.93 0.60
CA ARG A 217 2.55 20.79 1.34
C ARG A 217 3.32 19.91 2.30
N GLY A 218 4.64 19.86 2.15
CA GLY A 218 5.55 19.12 3.01
C GLY A 218 6.32 20.03 3.96
N GLY A 219 6.40 19.65 5.22
CA GLY A 219 7.23 20.31 6.22
C GLY A 219 8.71 19.93 6.13
N ALA A 220 9.53 20.55 6.97
CA ALA A 220 10.97 20.32 7.02
C ALA A 220 11.34 18.88 7.44
N GLU A 221 10.47 18.23 8.19
CA GLU A 221 10.63 16.85 8.68
C GLU A 221 10.83 15.84 7.53
N LEU A 222 10.31 16.15 6.33
CA LEU A 222 10.46 15.32 5.15
C LEU A 222 11.89 15.25 4.60
N SER A 223 12.78 16.11 5.06
CA SER A 223 14.20 16.09 4.66
C SER A 223 14.93 14.83 5.13
N SER A 224 14.53 14.28 6.29
CA SER A 224 15.14 13.11 6.93
C SER A 224 14.46 11.77 6.61
N VAL A 225 13.30 11.79 5.94
CA VAL A 225 12.50 10.60 5.67
C VAL A 225 12.12 10.52 4.20
N ARG A 226 12.20 9.31 3.63
CA ARG A 226 11.63 9.08 2.31
C ARG A 226 10.11 9.02 2.41
N ALA A 227 9.45 10.06 1.93
CA ALA A 227 8.00 10.13 1.82
C ALA A 227 7.55 10.21 0.36
N ILE A 228 6.34 9.75 0.08
CA ILE A 228 5.74 9.80 -1.25
C ILE A 228 4.29 10.25 -1.17
N VAL A 229 3.80 10.83 -2.25
CA VAL A 229 2.37 10.90 -2.55
C VAL A 229 2.08 10.04 -3.77
N GLN A 230 1.03 9.25 -3.67
CA GLN A 230 0.47 8.53 -4.80
C GLN A 230 -0.89 9.12 -5.13
N VAL A 231 -1.11 9.44 -6.39
CA VAL A 231 -2.38 9.95 -6.90
C VAL A 231 -2.86 9.00 -7.98
N GLY A 232 -4.12 8.59 -7.88
CA GLY A 232 -4.72 7.67 -8.83
C GLY A 232 -6.04 8.17 -9.38
N ALA A 233 -6.30 7.83 -10.62
CA ALA A 233 -7.55 8.05 -11.34
C ALA A 233 -8.02 6.74 -11.96
N VAL A 234 -9.29 6.41 -11.78
CA VAL A 234 -9.98 5.35 -12.52
C VAL A 234 -10.79 6.03 -13.61
N CYS A 235 -10.46 5.69 -14.83
CA CYS A 235 -11.05 6.28 -16.03
C CYS A 235 -11.83 5.22 -16.81
N ALA A 236 -12.93 5.61 -17.43
CA ALA A 236 -13.73 4.77 -18.33
C ALA A 236 -13.99 5.48 -19.65
N GLY A 237 -14.30 4.69 -20.67
CA GLY A 237 -14.39 5.19 -22.04
C GLY A 237 -13.01 5.24 -22.69
N GLY A 238 -12.92 5.81 -23.86
CA GLY A 238 -11.77 5.72 -24.74
C GLY A 238 -11.91 4.55 -25.72
N LYS A 239 -11.45 4.80 -26.94
CA LYS A 239 -11.38 3.78 -28.01
C LYS A 239 -10.10 2.98 -27.88
#